data_a6b1857399fa104ad1c3fc466aed2762
#
_entry.id   a6b1857399fa104ad1c3fc466aed2762
#
_cell.length_a   1.000
_cell.length_b   1.000
_cell.length_c   1.000
_cell.angle_alpha   90.00
_cell.angle_beta   90.00
_cell.angle_gamma   90.00
#
_symmetry.space_group_name_H-M   'P 1'
#
loop_
_entity.id
_entity.type
_entity.pdbx_description
1 polymer ?
#
loop_
_entity_poly.entity_id
_entity_poly.type
_entity_poly.pdbx_seq_one_letter_code
_entity_poly.pdbx_strand_id
1 'polypeptide(L)'
;MHRLAYAVFVVGALAASSARAQQEVITDVRVVNSARTEEETVRSIAGISIGDTLQTDTLDVARERLHTSGLFSDVNVYWEPYRAGVRVIIVVGEKFPWAPVPTFSYSPGNVSGGGVIAHGNLFGRGKRGLIGGRVSNVDSGAIVAYEDPAVFGSWGFFTIKGRYQSQIIPEYANVDVPDMPLEPIRNTKLRSYGFDANVGVAWFRKVRTSFGWTIDRNDVRWSSLADPSIPAVVAAMGNQPPAAATSARRGNATMNLTFDFRAREHAIMYGNALGFGFEYAAPRWGSQSTVWYWKANVSYEYGVRFFRQHNLIVRLGGVTGESLPLWSENSAGGTNLRGYLYRQFQGDTHLRSQIEYHFPLFSVSSLDVRGLVFNDAAAIWFRQLPAIENGAYVPREDGRQFLPPSLLQQGFKASRDVHTSAGAGLRFYLRSVAVPLVGFDVGNGLGTKDVRVVLVLGA
;
A
#
# COMPACT_ATOMS: atom_id res chain seq x y z
N MET A 1 -2.88 -79.48 52.97
CA MET A 1 -1.50 -79.51 53.29
C MET A 1 -0.77 -78.46 52.54
N HIS A 2 -0.51 -77.36 53.16
CA HIS A 2 -0.19 -76.09 52.52
C HIS A 2 1.22 -75.63 52.82
N ARG A 3 1.97 -75.26 51.85
CA ARG A 3 3.22 -74.53 52.08
C ARG A 3 3.10 -73.15 51.40
N LEU A 4 3.02 -72.11 52.24
CA LEU A 4 3.21 -70.69 51.85
C LEU A 4 4.67 -70.46 51.47
N ALA A 5 4.90 -69.91 50.29
CA ALA A 5 6.17 -69.33 49.89
C ALA A 5 6.06 -67.81 49.99
N TYR A 6 6.84 -67.21 50.89
CA TYR A 6 7.02 -65.76 51.01
C TYR A 6 8.00 -65.29 49.89
N ALA A 7 7.51 -64.53 48.99
CA ALA A 7 8.34 -63.80 48.04
C ALA A 7 8.70 -62.41 48.63
N VAL A 8 9.96 -62.24 48.97
CA VAL A 8 10.51 -60.97 49.41
C VAL A 8 10.73 -60.11 48.17
N PHE A 9 9.92 -59.09 48.05
CA PHE A 9 10.12 -58.06 47.00
C PHE A 9 11.17 -57.06 47.50
N VAL A 10 12.38 -57.13 46.96
CA VAL A 10 13.39 -56.07 47.11
C VAL A 10 13.01 -54.93 46.16
N VAL A 11 12.45 -53.89 46.73
CA VAL A 11 12.22 -52.60 46.00
C VAL A 11 13.57 -51.89 45.94
N GLY A 12 14.28 -52.12 44.84
CA GLY A 12 15.42 -51.27 44.46
C GLY A 12 14.94 -49.91 44.12
N ALA A 13 15.13 -48.93 44.99
CA ALA A 13 14.96 -47.52 44.69
C ALA A 13 15.99 -47.14 43.65
N LEU A 14 15.60 -47.17 42.34
CA LEU A 14 16.29 -46.46 41.28
C LEU A 14 16.07 -44.96 41.55
N ALA A 15 17.03 -44.33 42.18
CA ALA A 15 17.21 -42.93 42.18
C ALA A 15 17.45 -42.52 40.69
N ALA A 16 16.37 -42.24 39.98
CA ALA A 16 16.47 -41.49 38.75
C ALA A 16 17.06 -40.13 39.10
N SER A 17 18.35 -39.99 38.93
CA SER A 17 19.00 -38.69 38.84
C SER A 17 18.29 -37.99 37.67
N SER A 18 17.30 -37.17 37.97
CA SER A 18 16.85 -36.18 37.06
C SER A 18 18.08 -35.32 36.74
N ALA A 19 18.76 -35.66 35.64
CA ALA A 19 19.67 -34.73 35.01
C ALA A 19 18.82 -33.48 34.77
N ARG A 20 18.88 -32.51 35.67
CA ARG A 20 18.49 -31.14 35.39
C ARG A 20 19.29 -30.79 34.19
N ALA A 21 18.65 -30.72 33.04
CA ALA A 21 19.23 -30.08 31.87
C ALA A 21 19.70 -28.73 32.40
N GLN A 22 21.00 -28.57 32.53
CA GLN A 22 21.61 -27.34 33.01
C GLN A 22 21.26 -26.34 31.93
N GLN A 23 20.31 -25.47 32.23
CA GLN A 23 19.92 -24.41 31.30
C GLN A 23 21.16 -23.54 31.12
N GLU A 24 21.80 -23.68 29.97
CA GLU A 24 23.02 -22.96 29.66
C GLU A 24 22.71 -21.48 29.50
N VAL A 25 23.39 -20.65 30.29
CA VAL A 25 23.23 -19.18 30.22
C VAL A 25 24.17 -18.62 29.15
N ILE A 26 23.64 -17.74 28.32
CA ILE A 26 24.43 -17.03 27.31
C ILE A 26 25.31 -16.00 28.00
N THR A 27 26.62 -16.27 28.04
CA THR A 27 27.62 -15.40 28.69
C THR A 27 28.34 -14.49 27.75
N ASP A 28 28.24 -14.76 26.42
CA ASP A 28 28.84 -13.92 25.37
C ASP A 28 28.08 -14.07 24.04
N VAL A 29 28.03 -13.01 23.26
CA VAL A 29 27.44 -13.01 21.91
C VAL A 29 28.43 -12.34 20.97
N ARG A 30 28.92 -13.09 19.99
CA ARG A 30 29.87 -12.61 18.99
C ARG A 30 29.21 -12.55 17.62
N VAL A 31 29.31 -11.40 16.97
CA VAL A 31 28.87 -11.20 15.59
C VAL A 31 30.10 -11.22 14.66
N VAL A 32 29.97 -11.94 13.54
CA VAL A 32 31.05 -12.12 12.57
C VAL A 32 30.56 -11.71 11.18
N ASN A 33 31.42 -11.03 10.40
CA ASN A 33 31.15 -10.55 9.03
C ASN A 33 30.07 -9.44 8.94
N SER A 34 29.84 -8.73 10.01
CA SER A 34 28.94 -7.57 10.05
C SER A 34 29.75 -6.29 9.78
N ALA A 35 29.98 -5.97 8.51
CA ALA A 35 30.79 -4.82 8.11
C ALA A 35 29.98 -3.50 7.99
N ARG A 36 28.69 -3.61 7.66
CA ARG A 36 27.80 -2.47 7.44
C ARG A 36 26.71 -2.34 8.49
N THR A 37 26.44 -3.41 9.25
CA THR A 37 25.42 -3.44 10.30
C THR A 37 26.12 -3.40 11.65
N GLU A 38 25.70 -2.52 12.54
CA GLU A 38 26.21 -2.49 13.91
C GLU A 38 25.93 -3.83 14.61
N GLU A 39 26.90 -4.36 15.36
CA GLU A 39 26.73 -5.65 16.08
C GLU A 39 25.53 -5.63 17.02
N GLU A 40 25.28 -4.51 17.66
CA GLU A 40 24.13 -4.32 18.54
C GLU A 40 22.80 -4.48 17.75
N THR A 41 22.75 -3.99 16.53
CA THR A 41 21.59 -4.17 15.64
C THR A 41 21.38 -5.66 15.30
N VAL A 42 22.47 -6.38 15.00
CA VAL A 42 22.39 -7.83 14.72
C VAL A 42 21.86 -8.58 15.93
N ARG A 43 22.40 -8.30 17.13
CA ARG A 43 21.96 -8.90 18.41
C ARG A 43 20.48 -8.60 18.69
N SER A 44 20.06 -7.35 18.52
CA SER A 44 18.67 -6.91 18.72
C SER A 44 17.71 -7.62 17.78
N ILE A 45 18.06 -7.75 16.48
CA ILE A 45 17.24 -8.47 15.50
C ILE A 45 17.16 -9.95 15.84
N ALA A 46 18.28 -10.57 16.23
CA ALA A 46 18.35 -11.96 16.67
C ALA A 46 17.48 -12.21 17.91
N GLY A 47 17.32 -11.17 18.75
CA GLY A 47 16.64 -11.27 20.03
C GLY A 47 17.41 -12.13 21.03
N ILE A 48 18.74 -12.00 21.02
CA ILE A 48 19.64 -12.71 21.92
C ILE A 48 20.40 -11.68 22.75
N SER A 49 20.33 -11.84 24.07
CA SER A 49 21.04 -10.98 25.03
C SER A 49 21.93 -11.81 25.95
N ILE A 50 22.99 -11.18 26.43
CA ILE A 50 23.82 -11.79 27.49
C ILE A 50 22.96 -11.90 28.74
N GLY A 51 22.96 -13.08 29.35
CA GLY A 51 22.14 -13.44 30.52
C GLY A 51 20.88 -14.25 30.16
N ASP A 52 20.52 -14.32 28.86
CA ASP A 52 19.42 -15.17 28.42
C ASP A 52 19.76 -16.67 28.60
N THR A 53 18.75 -17.48 28.78
CA THR A 53 18.88 -18.94 28.82
C THR A 53 18.78 -19.50 27.42
N LEU A 54 19.74 -20.32 27.00
CA LEU A 54 19.72 -21.02 25.73
C LEU A 54 18.63 -22.10 25.75
N GLN A 55 17.56 -21.90 24.98
CA GLN A 55 16.49 -22.87 24.75
C GLN A 55 16.73 -23.62 23.44
N THR A 56 16.08 -24.75 23.27
CA THR A 56 16.26 -25.62 22.09
C THR A 56 15.99 -24.92 20.76
N ASP A 57 15.07 -23.96 20.75
CA ASP A 57 14.65 -23.21 19.56
C ASP A 57 15.30 -21.82 19.42
N THR A 58 16.06 -21.37 20.44
CA THR A 58 16.65 -20.02 20.49
C THR A 58 17.44 -19.68 19.23
N LEU A 59 18.27 -20.61 18.75
CA LEU A 59 19.12 -20.39 17.57
C LEU A 59 18.32 -20.36 16.27
N ASP A 60 17.30 -21.23 16.16
CA ASP A 60 16.46 -21.28 14.97
C ASP A 60 15.57 -20.04 14.86
N VAL A 61 15.00 -19.59 15.98
CA VAL A 61 14.25 -18.35 16.05
C VAL A 61 15.12 -17.15 15.72
N ALA A 62 16.36 -17.10 16.22
CA ALA A 62 17.30 -16.05 15.91
C ALA A 62 17.67 -16.04 14.41
N ARG A 63 17.94 -17.20 13.83
CA ARG A 63 18.23 -17.36 12.39
C ARG A 63 17.06 -16.89 11.54
N GLU A 64 15.84 -17.29 11.88
CA GLU A 64 14.64 -16.87 11.19
C GLU A 64 14.43 -15.34 11.27
N ARG A 65 14.62 -14.75 12.46
CA ARG A 65 14.50 -13.28 12.64
C ARG A 65 15.50 -12.52 11.79
N LEU A 66 16.76 -12.94 11.80
CA LEU A 66 17.81 -12.33 10.99
C LEU A 66 17.52 -12.48 9.49
N HIS A 67 17.09 -13.65 9.05
CA HIS A 67 16.76 -13.90 7.65
C HIS A 67 15.56 -13.05 7.19
N THR A 68 14.52 -12.98 8.02
CA THR A 68 13.30 -12.19 7.72
C THR A 68 13.49 -10.68 7.86
N SER A 69 14.57 -10.21 8.48
CA SER A 69 14.92 -8.79 8.51
C SER A 69 15.17 -8.19 7.13
N GLY A 70 15.53 -9.05 6.16
CA GLY A 70 15.87 -8.65 4.80
C GLY A 70 17.28 -8.08 4.64
N LEU A 71 18.05 -7.91 5.72
CA LEU A 71 19.39 -7.33 5.72
C LEU A 71 20.49 -8.32 5.30
N PHE A 72 20.22 -9.62 5.50
CA PHE A 72 21.24 -10.67 5.33
C PHE A 72 20.83 -11.67 4.24
N SER A 73 21.80 -12.10 3.45
CA SER A 73 21.65 -13.18 2.45
C SER A 73 21.85 -14.55 3.07
N ASP A 74 22.85 -14.65 3.91
CA ASP A 74 23.22 -15.85 4.64
C ASP A 74 23.23 -15.55 6.14
N VAL A 75 22.71 -16.49 6.92
CA VAL A 75 22.70 -16.41 8.37
C VAL A 75 23.01 -17.79 8.95
N ASN A 76 24.06 -17.87 9.72
CA ASN A 76 24.38 -19.03 10.50
C ASN A 76 24.48 -18.65 11.97
N VAL A 77 23.79 -19.36 12.85
CA VAL A 77 23.77 -19.12 14.28
C VAL A 77 24.08 -20.44 14.97
N TYR A 78 25.13 -20.46 15.76
CA TYR A 78 25.55 -21.62 16.54
C TYR A 78 26.12 -21.17 17.88
N TRP A 79 26.35 -22.09 18.78
CA TRP A 79 26.93 -21.82 20.09
C TRP A 79 28.13 -22.70 20.36
N GLU A 80 28.98 -22.26 21.29
CA GLU A 80 30.11 -22.97 21.80
C GLU A 80 30.20 -22.82 23.33
N PRO A 81 30.76 -23.79 24.08
CA PRO A 81 31.03 -23.63 25.51
C PRO A 81 31.98 -22.44 25.73
N TYR A 82 31.66 -21.57 26.67
CA TYR A 82 32.46 -20.40 26.97
C TYR A 82 32.32 -19.98 28.43
N ARG A 83 33.43 -20.01 29.16
CA ARG A 83 33.48 -19.73 30.62
C ARG A 83 32.50 -20.58 31.40
N ALA A 84 31.62 -19.97 32.20
CA ALA A 84 30.60 -20.65 33.01
C ALA A 84 29.25 -20.82 32.28
N GLY A 85 29.21 -20.69 30.96
CA GLY A 85 28.02 -20.81 30.15
C GLY A 85 28.36 -21.02 28.66
N VAL A 86 27.64 -20.38 27.78
CA VAL A 86 27.81 -20.50 26.33
C VAL A 86 28.03 -19.15 25.67
N ARG A 87 28.80 -19.20 24.57
CA ARG A 87 28.90 -18.09 23.62
C ARG A 87 28.03 -18.40 22.39
N VAL A 88 27.16 -17.48 22.01
CA VAL A 88 26.45 -17.57 20.74
C VAL A 88 27.24 -16.83 19.68
N ILE A 89 27.48 -17.49 18.55
CA ILE A 89 28.18 -16.92 17.39
C ILE A 89 27.18 -16.73 16.27
N ILE A 90 27.05 -15.50 15.79
CA ILE A 90 26.16 -15.11 14.71
C ILE A 90 27.03 -14.72 13.52
N VAL A 91 27.02 -15.52 12.47
CA VAL A 91 27.75 -15.25 11.22
C VAL A 91 26.74 -14.80 10.18
N VAL A 92 26.94 -13.61 9.60
CA VAL A 92 26.02 -13.01 8.63
C VAL A 92 26.73 -12.70 7.33
N GLY A 93 26.03 -12.94 6.22
CA GLY A 93 26.36 -12.40 4.92
C GLY A 93 25.45 -11.21 4.61
N GLU A 94 25.99 -9.99 4.52
CA GLU A 94 25.17 -8.80 4.35
C GLU A 94 24.71 -8.63 2.90
N LYS A 95 23.43 -8.30 2.70
CA LYS A 95 22.91 -7.85 1.40
C LYS A 95 23.40 -6.44 1.09
N PHE A 96 23.39 -6.09 -0.18
CA PHE A 96 23.62 -4.73 -0.59
C PHE A 96 22.47 -3.84 -0.06
N PRO A 97 22.79 -2.76 0.68
CA PRO A 97 21.76 -2.09 1.49
C PRO A 97 20.84 -1.16 0.69
N TRP A 98 21.16 -0.83 -0.55
CA TRP A 98 20.33 0.07 -1.35
C TRP A 98 20.06 -0.51 -2.75
N ALA A 99 18.94 -0.10 -3.33
CA ALA A 99 18.55 -0.49 -4.68
C ALA A 99 17.90 0.71 -5.40
N PRO A 100 18.33 1.05 -6.62
CA PRO A 100 17.60 1.95 -7.49
C PRO A 100 16.49 1.18 -8.21
N VAL A 101 15.30 1.74 -8.21
CA VAL A 101 14.14 1.18 -8.92
C VAL A 101 13.63 2.22 -9.91
N PRO A 102 13.89 2.08 -11.22
CA PRO A 102 13.27 2.93 -12.23
C PRO A 102 11.78 2.63 -12.29
N THR A 103 10.99 3.67 -12.54
CA THR A 103 9.54 3.55 -12.70
C THR A 103 9.10 4.20 -14.00
N PHE A 104 8.17 3.58 -14.67
CA PHE A 104 7.50 4.12 -15.84
C PHE A 104 6.05 3.66 -15.84
N SER A 105 5.12 4.52 -16.21
CA SER A 105 3.76 4.11 -16.45
C SER A 105 3.14 4.89 -17.61
N TYR A 106 2.30 4.18 -18.34
CA TYR A 106 1.45 4.74 -19.37
C TYR A 106 0.03 4.25 -19.14
N SER A 107 -0.90 5.15 -19.13
CA SER A 107 -2.34 4.90 -19.24
C SER A 107 -2.98 6.00 -20.07
N PRO A 108 -4.14 5.78 -20.65
CA PRO A 108 -4.81 6.80 -21.45
C PRO A 108 -4.96 8.13 -20.69
N GLY A 109 -4.35 9.18 -21.21
CA GLY A 109 -4.28 10.50 -20.58
C GLY A 109 -3.14 10.71 -19.59
N ASN A 110 -2.33 9.69 -19.28
CA ASN A 110 -1.22 9.81 -18.33
C ASN A 110 0.04 9.05 -18.78
N VAL A 111 1.15 9.76 -18.91
CA VAL A 111 2.49 9.19 -19.13
C VAL A 111 3.38 9.67 -18.01
N SER A 112 4.08 8.76 -17.34
CA SER A 112 5.01 9.13 -16.28
C SER A 112 6.29 8.31 -16.30
N GLY A 113 7.40 8.92 -15.88
CA GLY A 113 8.69 8.29 -15.71
C GLY A 113 9.39 8.83 -14.47
N GLY A 114 10.20 7.99 -13.84
CA GLY A 114 10.91 8.40 -12.63
C GLY A 114 11.75 7.28 -12.03
N GLY A 115 12.04 7.40 -10.75
CA GLY A 115 12.76 6.39 -10.02
C GLY A 115 12.74 6.61 -8.52
N VAL A 116 13.05 5.55 -7.81
CA VAL A 116 13.15 5.51 -6.35
C VAL A 116 14.48 4.87 -5.97
N ILE A 117 15.16 5.43 -5.00
CA ILE A 117 16.31 4.81 -4.34
C ILE A 117 15.87 4.49 -2.92
N ALA A 118 15.87 3.21 -2.57
CA ALA A 118 15.58 2.72 -1.24
C ALA A 118 16.87 2.23 -0.57
N HIS A 119 17.02 2.52 0.71
CA HIS A 119 18.14 2.06 1.54
C HIS A 119 17.57 1.32 2.76
N GLY A 120 17.91 0.04 2.90
CA GLY A 120 17.32 -0.84 3.94
C GLY A 120 18.07 -0.87 5.27
N ASN A 121 19.25 -0.22 5.36
CA ASN A 121 20.10 -0.28 6.56
C ASN A 121 20.85 1.06 6.79
N LEU A 122 20.10 2.15 6.95
CA LEU A 122 20.69 3.45 7.27
C LEU A 122 21.47 3.37 8.58
N PHE A 123 22.69 3.89 8.56
CA PHE A 123 23.59 3.96 9.72
C PHE A 123 23.95 2.60 10.34
N GLY A 124 23.73 1.48 9.62
CA GLY A 124 23.98 0.15 10.18
C GLY A 124 22.95 -0.30 11.24
N ARG A 125 21.86 0.42 11.39
CA ARG A 125 20.87 0.23 12.47
C ARG A 125 19.53 -0.37 12.01
N GLY A 126 19.49 -0.96 10.80
CA GLY A 126 18.26 -1.51 10.26
C GLY A 126 17.18 -0.47 9.95
N LYS A 127 17.52 0.83 10.01
CA LYS A 127 16.61 1.90 9.64
C LYS A 127 16.48 1.97 8.12
N ARG A 128 15.33 2.40 7.64
CA ARG A 128 15.03 2.43 6.21
C ARG A 128 14.90 3.87 5.73
N GLY A 129 15.44 4.13 4.56
CA GLY A 129 15.30 5.40 3.87
C GLY A 129 14.83 5.22 2.44
N LEU A 130 14.10 6.19 1.94
CA LEU A 130 13.62 6.22 0.57
C LEU A 130 13.65 7.65 0.06
N ILE A 131 14.19 7.84 -1.15
CA ILE A 131 14.06 9.07 -1.90
C ILE A 131 13.65 8.73 -3.32
N GLY A 132 12.70 9.46 -3.85
CA GLY A 132 12.20 9.19 -5.20
C GLY A 132 11.48 10.37 -5.80
N GLY A 133 11.29 10.28 -7.11
CA GLY A 133 10.52 11.25 -7.85
C GLY A 133 10.04 10.71 -9.18
N ARG A 134 8.98 11.29 -9.67
CA ARG A 134 8.46 11.04 -11.02
C ARG A 134 8.02 12.33 -11.68
N VAL A 135 8.13 12.34 -12.99
CA VAL A 135 7.63 13.39 -13.85
C VAL A 135 6.53 12.80 -14.72
N SER A 136 5.44 13.54 -14.88
CA SER A 136 4.29 13.14 -15.69
C SER A 136 3.64 14.37 -16.31
N ASN A 137 2.89 14.14 -17.38
CA ASN A 137 2.04 15.17 -17.96
C ASN A 137 0.88 15.59 -17.03
N VAL A 138 0.46 14.72 -16.09
CA VAL A 138 -0.68 14.99 -15.20
C VAL A 138 -0.37 14.87 -13.71
N ASP A 139 0.67 14.10 -13.30
CA ASP A 139 0.95 13.84 -11.89
C ASP A 139 2.44 13.65 -11.66
N SER A 140 3.14 14.74 -11.36
CA SER A 140 4.57 14.75 -11.02
C SER A 140 4.75 14.90 -9.52
N GLY A 141 5.81 14.32 -8.97
CA GLY A 141 6.05 14.42 -7.53
C GLY A 141 7.42 13.95 -7.10
N ALA A 142 7.74 14.26 -5.85
CA ALA A 142 8.93 13.79 -5.16
C ALA A 142 8.57 13.37 -3.73
N ILE A 143 9.32 12.43 -3.21
CA ILE A 143 9.14 11.88 -1.87
C ILE A 143 10.48 11.62 -1.22
N VAL A 144 10.57 11.90 0.06
CA VAL A 144 11.61 11.43 0.96
C VAL A 144 10.95 10.80 2.17
N ALA A 145 11.41 9.62 2.56
CA ALA A 145 10.84 8.92 3.71
C ALA A 145 11.96 8.28 4.55
N TYR A 146 11.68 8.20 5.84
CA TYR A 146 12.47 7.49 6.82
C TYR A 146 11.55 6.60 7.65
N GLU A 147 11.96 5.36 7.88
CA GLU A 147 11.27 4.42 8.74
C GLU A 147 12.23 3.82 9.76
N ASP A 148 11.81 3.86 11.01
CA ASP A 148 12.38 3.04 12.07
C ASP A 148 11.45 1.85 12.32
N PRO A 149 11.81 0.64 11.89
CA PRO A 149 10.94 -0.53 12.02
C PRO A 149 10.93 -1.15 13.42
N ALA A 150 11.76 -0.66 14.33
CA ALA A 150 12.01 -1.26 15.64
C ALA A 150 12.17 -0.22 16.75
N VAL A 151 11.28 0.76 16.80
CA VAL A 151 11.13 1.66 17.95
C VAL A 151 10.57 0.87 19.12
N PHE A 152 11.09 1.07 20.33
CA PHE A 152 10.69 0.31 21.53
C PHE A 152 10.95 -1.22 21.42
N GLY A 153 12.07 -1.61 20.84
CA GLY A 153 12.40 -3.00 20.59
C GLY A 153 11.85 -3.47 19.24
N SER A 154 11.18 -4.61 19.16
CA SER A 154 10.78 -5.20 17.87
C SER A 154 9.31 -5.03 17.50
N TRP A 155 8.51 -4.35 18.32
CA TRP A 155 7.06 -4.28 18.13
C TRP A 155 6.51 -2.93 17.69
N GLY A 156 7.24 -1.83 17.90
CA GLY A 156 6.85 -0.49 17.47
C GLY A 156 7.57 -0.07 16.20
N PHE A 157 6.93 0.75 15.38
CA PHE A 157 7.55 1.40 14.23
C PHE A 157 7.19 2.87 14.18
N PHE A 158 8.07 3.65 13.55
CA PHE A 158 7.87 5.07 13.32
C PHE A 158 8.25 5.40 11.88
N THR A 159 7.43 6.20 11.20
CA THR A 159 7.70 6.66 9.83
C THR A 159 7.50 8.15 9.74
N ILE A 160 8.43 8.84 9.11
CA ILE A 160 8.26 10.23 8.67
C ILE A 160 8.43 10.31 7.16
N LYS A 161 7.67 11.21 6.53
CA LYS A 161 7.67 11.35 5.09
C LYS A 161 7.42 12.81 4.69
N GLY A 162 8.31 13.33 3.87
CA GLY A 162 8.10 14.59 3.16
C GLY A 162 7.71 14.31 1.72
N ARG A 163 6.77 15.08 1.18
CA ARG A 163 6.31 14.93 -0.21
C ARG A 163 6.06 16.27 -0.88
N TYR A 164 6.30 16.25 -2.17
CA TYR A 164 5.84 17.26 -3.11
C TYR A 164 5.01 16.57 -4.19
N GLN A 165 3.89 17.16 -4.58
CA GLN A 165 3.07 16.67 -5.67
C GLN A 165 2.55 17.84 -6.50
N SER A 166 2.59 17.71 -7.82
CA SER A 166 1.93 18.60 -8.77
C SER A 166 1.04 17.76 -9.65
N GLN A 167 -0.27 17.94 -9.53
CA GLN A 167 -1.27 17.13 -10.20
C GLN A 167 -2.20 18.00 -11.04
N ILE A 168 -2.57 17.51 -12.23
CA ILE A 168 -3.67 18.04 -13.01
C ILE A 168 -4.85 17.10 -12.79
N ILE A 169 -5.94 17.65 -12.28
CA ILE A 169 -7.21 16.96 -12.07
C ILE A 169 -8.12 17.36 -13.21
N PRO A 170 -8.34 16.48 -14.20
CA PRO A 170 -9.35 16.72 -15.22
C PRO A 170 -10.74 16.56 -14.60
N GLU A 171 -11.62 17.48 -14.87
CA GLU A 171 -13.01 17.42 -14.44
C GLU A 171 -13.89 17.23 -15.66
N TYR A 172 -14.50 16.06 -15.76
CA TYR A 172 -15.45 15.72 -16.80
C TYR A 172 -16.85 16.15 -16.37
N ALA A 173 -17.68 16.56 -17.33
CA ALA A 173 -19.08 16.76 -17.01
C ALA A 173 -19.72 15.39 -16.76
N ASN A 174 -19.99 15.13 -15.51
CA ASN A 174 -20.64 13.90 -15.07
C ASN A 174 -22.16 14.08 -15.16
N VAL A 175 -22.66 14.25 -16.40
CA VAL A 175 -24.06 14.56 -16.70
C VAL A 175 -24.61 13.54 -17.69
N ASP A 176 -25.87 13.20 -17.49
CA ASP A 176 -26.62 12.32 -18.39
C ASP A 176 -27.11 13.14 -19.59
N VAL A 177 -26.15 13.63 -20.41
CA VAL A 177 -26.44 14.34 -21.66
C VAL A 177 -26.10 13.41 -22.82
N PRO A 178 -27.08 13.02 -23.64
CA PRO A 178 -26.85 12.20 -24.82
C PRO A 178 -25.80 12.85 -25.74
N ASP A 179 -24.94 12.02 -26.34
CA ASP A 179 -23.94 12.39 -27.34
C ASP A 179 -22.89 13.43 -26.90
N MET A 180 -22.74 13.65 -25.60
CA MET A 180 -21.72 14.55 -25.09
C MET A 180 -20.32 13.95 -25.30
N PRO A 181 -19.37 14.69 -25.91
CA PRO A 181 -18.01 14.21 -26.05
C PRO A 181 -17.35 14.00 -24.68
N LEU A 182 -16.57 12.93 -24.55
CA LEU A 182 -15.84 12.58 -23.33
C LEU A 182 -14.56 13.42 -23.21
N GLU A 183 -14.72 14.72 -23.04
CA GLU A 183 -13.62 15.65 -22.87
C GLU A 183 -13.74 16.36 -21.51
N PRO A 184 -12.61 16.71 -20.89
CA PRO A 184 -12.65 17.45 -19.64
C PRO A 184 -13.15 18.88 -19.90
N ILE A 185 -14.11 19.33 -19.10
CA ILE A 185 -14.63 20.71 -19.17
C ILE A 185 -13.72 21.71 -18.46
N ARG A 186 -12.86 21.20 -17.55
CA ARG A 186 -11.96 22.00 -16.74
C ARG A 186 -10.77 21.17 -16.27
N ASN A 187 -9.61 21.83 -16.21
CA ASN A 187 -8.43 21.27 -15.56
C ASN A 187 -8.12 22.05 -14.28
N THR A 188 -8.01 21.34 -13.18
CA THR A 188 -7.56 21.91 -11.92
C THR A 188 -6.14 21.46 -11.61
N LYS A 189 -5.19 22.40 -11.56
CA LYS A 189 -3.81 22.15 -11.18
C LYS A 189 -3.68 22.30 -9.67
N LEU A 190 -3.34 21.22 -9.02
CA LEU A 190 -3.05 21.13 -7.59
C LEU A 190 -1.54 21.02 -7.39
N ARG A 191 -0.98 21.83 -6.50
CA ARG A 191 0.38 21.65 -5.96
C ARG A 191 0.25 21.42 -4.46
N SER A 192 0.83 20.33 -4.00
CA SER A 192 0.81 19.95 -2.57
C SER A 192 2.21 19.82 -2.04
N TYR A 193 2.45 20.37 -0.86
CA TYR A 193 3.66 20.18 -0.07
C TYR A 193 3.22 19.60 1.27
N GLY A 194 3.71 18.42 1.60
CA GLY A 194 3.20 17.72 2.77
C GLY A 194 4.29 17.03 3.58
N PHE A 195 3.96 16.89 4.85
CA PHE A 195 4.72 16.14 5.82
C PHE A 195 3.78 15.17 6.53
N ASP A 196 4.19 13.92 6.65
CA ASP A 196 3.45 12.87 7.32
C ASP A 196 4.33 12.26 8.43
N ALA A 197 3.77 12.03 9.59
CA ALA A 197 4.38 11.26 10.67
C ALA A 197 3.42 10.18 11.12
N ASN A 198 3.93 8.95 11.25
CA ASN A 198 3.15 7.80 11.69
C ASN A 198 3.90 7.04 12.77
N VAL A 199 3.18 6.58 13.77
CA VAL A 199 3.66 5.66 14.79
C VAL A 199 2.71 4.48 14.86
N GLY A 200 3.24 3.29 15.06
CA GLY A 200 2.39 2.11 15.09
C GLY A 200 3.02 0.92 15.77
N VAL A 201 2.23 -0.13 15.84
CA VAL A 201 2.59 -1.41 16.46
C VAL A 201 2.36 -2.53 15.45
N ALA A 202 3.32 -3.43 15.36
CA ALA A 202 3.22 -4.66 14.59
C ALA A 202 2.92 -5.84 15.53
N TRP A 203 1.64 -6.22 15.62
CA TRP A 203 1.18 -7.35 16.40
C TRP A 203 1.44 -8.65 15.64
N PHE A 204 2.13 -9.60 16.24
CA PHE A 204 2.37 -10.93 15.64
C PHE A 204 2.90 -10.89 14.18
N ARG A 205 3.60 -9.80 13.77
CA ARG A 205 4.14 -9.56 12.41
C ARG A 205 3.09 -9.50 11.28
N LYS A 206 1.86 -9.92 11.52
CA LYS A 206 0.78 -10.02 10.52
C LYS A 206 -0.32 -8.98 10.70
N VAL A 207 -0.38 -8.35 11.86
CA VAL A 207 -1.36 -7.32 12.19
C VAL A 207 -0.63 -6.04 12.51
N ARG A 208 -0.97 -4.96 11.85
CA ARG A 208 -0.35 -3.64 12.09
C ARG A 208 -1.44 -2.61 12.38
N THR A 209 -1.25 -1.88 13.47
CA THR A 209 -2.04 -0.68 13.77
C THR A 209 -1.15 0.53 13.72
N SER A 210 -1.62 1.64 13.16
CA SER A 210 -0.88 2.90 13.18
C SER A 210 -1.79 4.10 13.33
N PHE A 211 -1.24 5.10 13.97
CA PHE A 211 -1.81 6.45 14.06
C PHE A 211 -0.86 7.41 13.36
N GLY A 212 -1.42 8.27 12.55
CA GLY A 212 -0.65 9.24 11.78
C GLY A 212 -1.19 10.64 11.93
N TRP A 213 -0.31 11.57 11.66
CA TRP A 213 -0.64 12.97 11.50
C TRP A 213 0.00 13.47 10.21
N THR A 214 -0.81 14.19 9.42
CA THR A 214 -0.37 14.81 8.17
C THR A 214 -0.65 16.29 8.23
N ILE A 215 0.28 17.06 7.74
CA ILE A 215 0.07 18.47 7.43
C ILE A 215 0.55 18.75 6.03
N ASP A 216 -0.28 19.39 5.22
CA ASP A 216 0.10 19.85 3.89
C ASP A 216 -0.52 21.18 3.53
N ARG A 217 0.09 21.83 2.55
CA ARG A 217 -0.43 23.00 1.89
C ARG A 217 -0.79 22.62 0.46
N ASN A 218 -2.01 22.95 0.08
CA ASN A 218 -2.58 22.68 -1.23
C ASN A 218 -2.82 24.03 -1.93
N ASP A 219 -2.08 24.27 -3.02
CA ASP A 219 -2.26 25.42 -3.88
C ASP A 219 -3.02 24.98 -5.13
N VAL A 220 -4.21 25.59 -5.34
CA VAL A 220 -5.13 25.22 -6.41
C VAL A 220 -5.17 26.33 -7.46
N ARG A 221 -5.03 25.95 -8.71
CA ARG A 221 -5.26 26.81 -9.88
C ARG A 221 -6.12 26.04 -10.88
N TRP A 222 -6.99 26.71 -11.58
CA TRP A 222 -7.84 26.07 -12.57
C TRP A 222 -7.80 26.79 -13.91
N SER A 223 -8.21 26.08 -14.97
CA SER A 223 -8.40 26.65 -16.31
C SER A 223 -9.63 26.02 -16.94
N SER A 224 -10.45 26.85 -17.55
CA SER A 224 -11.55 26.40 -18.42
C SER A 224 -10.98 25.71 -19.65
N LEU A 225 -11.67 24.66 -20.11
CA LEU A 225 -11.43 23.98 -21.37
C LEU A 225 -12.67 24.09 -22.27
N ALA A 226 -13.43 25.18 -22.15
CA ALA A 226 -14.66 25.39 -22.91
C ALA A 226 -14.42 25.18 -24.41
N ASP A 227 -14.97 24.10 -24.93
CA ASP A 227 -15.02 23.79 -26.35
C ASP A 227 -16.39 24.22 -26.89
N PRO A 228 -16.46 24.85 -28.08
CA PRO A 228 -17.72 25.21 -28.71
C PRO A 228 -18.66 24.03 -29.01
N SER A 229 -18.13 22.81 -29.06
CA SER A 229 -18.91 21.58 -29.28
C SER A 229 -19.67 21.10 -28.03
N ILE A 230 -19.31 21.63 -26.85
CA ILE A 230 -19.96 21.26 -25.59
C ILE A 230 -21.26 22.06 -25.41
N PRO A 231 -22.36 21.45 -24.93
CA PRO A 231 -23.58 22.18 -24.63
C PRO A 231 -23.34 23.43 -23.80
N ALA A 232 -23.95 24.54 -24.14
CA ALA A 232 -23.68 25.85 -23.51
C ALA A 232 -23.78 25.84 -21.99
N VAL A 233 -24.68 25.01 -21.41
CA VAL A 233 -24.84 24.82 -19.97
C VAL A 233 -23.60 24.17 -19.36
N VAL A 234 -23.04 23.16 -20.03
CA VAL A 234 -21.85 22.47 -19.60
C VAL A 234 -20.61 23.33 -19.74
N ALA A 235 -20.53 24.11 -20.88
CA ALA A 235 -19.48 25.09 -21.08
C ALA A 235 -19.51 26.19 -20.00
N ALA A 236 -20.70 26.62 -19.58
CA ALA A 236 -20.88 27.60 -18.51
C ALA A 236 -20.30 27.09 -17.16
N MET A 237 -20.40 25.77 -16.87
CA MET A 237 -19.76 25.18 -15.70
C MET A 237 -18.24 25.16 -15.80
N GLY A 238 -17.71 24.79 -16.96
CA GLY A 238 -16.28 24.80 -17.21
C GLY A 238 -15.67 26.21 -17.02
N ASN A 239 -16.45 27.26 -17.28
CA ASN A 239 -16.06 28.66 -17.13
C ASN A 239 -16.19 29.21 -15.69
N GLN A 240 -16.71 28.42 -14.75
CA GLN A 240 -16.79 28.80 -13.35
C GLN A 240 -15.59 28.23 -12.58
N PRO A 241 -15.07 28.95 -11.57
CA PRO A 241 -14.04 28.40 -10.73
C PRO A 241 -14.55 27.12 -10.07
N PRO A 242 -13.70 26.06 -9.98
CA PRO A 242 -14.00 25.02 -9.02
C PRO A 242 -14.13 25.68 -7.67
N ALA A 243 -15.00 25.19 -6.91
CA ALA A 243 -15.14 25.56 -5.55
C ALA A 243 -13.81 25.49 -4.84
N ALA A 244 -13.47 26.09 -3.85
CA ALA A 244 -12.16 26.03 -3.18
C ALA A 244 -10.95 26.11 -4.13
N ALA A 245 -11.00 26.97 -5.14
CA ALA A 245 -9.85 27.32 -5.96
C ALA A 245 -8.76 28.06 -5.16
N THR A 246 -8.91 28.13 -3.85
CA THR A 246 -8.01 28.81 -2.93
C THR A 246 -7.04 27.84 -2.30
N SER A 247 -5.82 28.31 -2.11
CA SER A 247 -4.81 27.58 -1.34
C SER A 247 -5.33 27.30 0.07
N ALA A 248 -5.28 26.04 0.47
CA ALA A 248 -5.72 25.63 1.80
C ALA A 248 -4.65 24.78 2.48
N ARG A 249 -4.45 25.03 3.78
CA ARG A 249 -3.68 24.14 4.63
C ARG A 249 -4.60 23.06 5.18
N ARG A 250 -4.19 21.81 5.00
CA ARG A 250 -4.83 20.65 5.59
C ARG A 250 -3.97 20.10 6.72
N GLY A 251 -4.58 19.82 7.85
CA GLY A 251 -4.04 18.99 8.90
C GLY A 251 -5.04 17.89 9.23
N ASN A 252 -4.61 16.64 9.24
CA ASN A 252 -5.47 15.51 9.51
C ASN A 252 -4.81 14.47 10.39
N ALA A 253 -5.63 13.77 11.17
CA ALA A 253 -5.25 12.55 11.86
C ALA A 253 -5.70 11.34 11.05
N THR A 254 -4.88 10.30 11.05
CA THR A 254 -5.17 9.03 10.39
C THR A 254 -5.05 7.87 11.35
N MET A 255 -5.88 6.86 11.14
CA MET A 255 -5.79 5.56 11.81
C MET A 255 -5.83 4.46 10.76
N ASN A 256 -4.91 3.50 10.86
CA ASN A 256 -4.88 2.37 9.95
C ASN A 256 -4.77 1.07 10.74
N LEU A 257 -5.48 0.05 10.27
CA LEU A 257 -5.43 -1.32 10.76
C LEU A 257 -5.27 -2.25 9.57
N THR A 258 -4.24 -3.07 9.57
CA THR A 258 -3.94 -3.99 8.48
C THR A 258 -3.71 -5.40 9.03
N PHE A 259 -4.39 -6.37 8.42
CA PHE A 259 -4.18 -7.80 8.59
C PHE A 259 -3.56 -8.31 7.29
N ASP A 260 -2.33 -8.82 7.33
CA ASP A 260 -1.63 -9.31 6.14
C ASP A 260 -1.16 -10.76 6.35
N PHE A 261 -1.92 -11.68 5.79
CA PHE A 261 -1.64 -13.12 5.80
C PHE A 261 -1.21 -13.62 4.42
N ARG A 262 -0.83 -12.69 3.52
CA ARG A 262 -0.35 -13.07 2.19
C ARG A 262 1.04 -13.68 2.28
N ALA A 263 1.28 -14.63 1.41
CA ALA A 263 2.59 -15.14 1.09
C ALA A 263 2.81 -15.03 -0.41
N ARG A 264 4.07 -14.92 -0.81
CA ARG A 264 4.45 -14.85 -2.22
C ARG A 264 5.56 -15.84 -2.50
N GLU A 265 5.37 -16.63 -3.53
CA GLU A 265 6.37 -17.53 -4.04
C GLU A 265 6.64 -17.15 -5.50
N HIS A 266 7.79 -16.51 -5.76
CA HIS A 266 8.10 -15.89 -7.06
C HIS A 266 6.98 -14.95 -7.53
N ALA A 267 6.36 -15.29 -8.68
CA ALA A 267 5.29 -14.50 -9.29
C ALA A 267 3.87 -14.86 -8.78
N ILE A 268 3.76 -15.78 -7.82
CA ILE A 268 2.47 -16.28 -7.31
C ILE A 268 2.23 -15.73 -5.91
N MET A 269 1.11 -15.07 -5.74
CA MET A 269 0.65 -14.57 -4.45
C MET A 269 -0.52 -15.41 -3.96
N TYR A 270 -0.50 -15.81 -2.70
CA TYR A 270 -1.59 -16.55 -2.06
C TYR A 270 -1.82 -16.08 -0.64
N GLY A 271 -3.03 -16.37 -0.11
CA GLY A 271 -3.48 -15.84 1.17
C GLY A 271 -4.31 -14.58 1.02
N ASN A 272 -4.50 -13.85 2.10
CA ASN A 272 -5.35 -12.68 2.12
C ASN A 272 -4.73 -11.51 2.88
N ALA A 273 -5.19 -10.30 2.56
CA ALA A 273 -4.95 -9.11 3.35
C ALA A 273 -6.23 -8.29 3.48
N LEU A 274 -6.45 -7.70 4.65
CA LEU A 274 -7.58 -6.83 4.95
C LEU A 274 -7.03 -5.55 5.57
N GLY A 275 -7.42 -4.40 5.03
CA GLY A 275 -7.02 -3.10 5.50
C GLY A 275 -8.21 -2.20 5.79
N PHE A 276 -8.13 -1.45 6.88
CA PHE A 276 -9.05 -0.38 7.24
C PHE A 276 -8.25 0.90 7.42
N GLY A 277 -8.77 2.01 6.91
CA GLY A 277 -8.21 3.32 7.12
C GLY A 277 -9.29 4.34 7.44
N PHE A 278 -8.96 5.25 8.33
CA PHE A 278 -9.80 6.39 8.68
C PHE A 278 -8.96 7.65 8.70
N GLU A 279 -9.46 8.71 8.13
CA GLU A 279 -8.84 10.03 8.07
C GLU A 279 -9.84 11.07 8.54
N TYR A 280 -9.38 12.00 9.40
CA TYR A 280 -10.19 13.11 9.90
C TYR A 280 -9.38 14.39 9.85
N ALA A 281 -9.81 15.32 9.01
CA ALA A 281 -9.23 16.65 8.88
C ALA A 281 -10.07 17.67 9.64
N ALA A 282 -9.42 18.50 10.45
CA ALA A 282 -10.09 19.55 11.23
C ALA A 282 -9.06 20.60 11.69
N PRO A 283 -9.51 21.81 12.08
CA PRO A 283 -8.62 22.86 12.60
C PRO A 283 -7.73 22.43 13.77
N ARG A 284 -8.22 21.57 14.65
CA ARG A 284 -7.45 21.03 15.77
C ARG A 284 -6.23 20.21 15.38
N TRP A 285 -6.20 19.70 14.14
CA TRP A 285 -5.07 18.98 13.57
C TRP A 285 -4.16 19.86 12.71
N GLY A 286 -4.46 21.17 12.61
CA GLY A 286 -3.72 22.14 11.83
C GLY A 286 -4.35 22.47 10.46
N SER A 287 -5.56 21.99 10.18
CA SER A 287 -6.32 22.45 9.02
C SER A 287 -6.66 23.94 9.12
N GLN A 288 -6.85 24.58 7.98
CA GLN A 288 -7.52 25.87 7.89
C GLN A 288 -8.97 25.70 8.32
N SER A 289 -9.59 26.74 8.89
CA SER A 289 -10.96 26.68 9.46
C SER A 289 -12.02 26.20 8.46
N THR A 290 -11.81 26.44 7.18
CA THR A 290 -12.70 26.01 6.08
C THR A 290 -12.49 24.57 5.63
N VAL A 291 -11.47 23.86 6.16
CA VAL A 291 -11.15 22.49 5.79
C VAL A 291 -11.52 21.54 6.92
N TRP A 292 -12.66 20.92 6.75
CA TRP A 292 -13.17 19.87 7.65
C TRP A 292 -13.74 18.73 6.79
N TYR A 293 -13.29 17.52 7.00
CA TYR A 293 -13.85 16.33 6.37
C TYR A 293 -13.44 15.05 7.11
N TRP A 294 -14.15 13.98 6.84
CA TRP A 294 -13.69 12.64 7.17
C TRP A 294 -13.72 11.74 5.95
N LYS A 295 -12.88 10.71 5.97
CA LYS A 295 -12.76 9.69 4.92
C LYS A 295 -12.47 8.35 5.55
N ALA A 296 -13.21 7.32 5.16
CA ALA A 296 -12.99 5.95 5.59
C ALA A 296 -12.77 5.05 4.38
N ASN A 297 -11.88 4.08 4.52
CA ASN A 297 -11.62 3.12 3.47
C ASN A 297 -11.47 1.70 4.02
N VAL A 298 -11.85 0.73 3.18
CA VAL A 298 -11.61 -0.68 3.38
C VAL A 298 -10.98 -1.26 2.13
N SER A 299 -10.06 -2.18 2.31
CA SER A 299 -9.42 -2.92 1.20
C SER A 299 -9.30 -4.38 1.57
N TYR A 300 -9.58 -5.25 0.61
CA TYR A 300 -9.41 -6.67 0.75
C TYR A 300 -8.70 -7.21 -0.49
N GLU A 301 -7.67 -8.02 -0.27
CA GLU A 301 -6.96 -8.73 -1.34
C GLU A 301 -6.90 -10.21 -1.01
N TYR A 302 -7.24 -11.03 -1.96
CA TYR A 302 -7.23 -12.48 -1.85
C TYR A 302 -6.50 -13.07 -3.05
N GLY A 303 -5.53 -13.94 -2.77
CA GLY A 303 -4.81 -14.71 -3.78
C GLY A 303 -4.97 -16.19 -3.54
N VAL A 304 -5.22 -16.95 -4.59
CA VAL A 304 -5.23 -18.40 -4.54
C VAL A 304 -4.41 -18.97 -5.67
N ARG A 305 -3.58 -19.97 -5.33
CA ARG A 305 -2.77 -20.75 -6.28
C ARG A 305 -3.50 -22.03 -6.63
N PHE A 306 -3.54 -22.35 -7.92
CA PHE A 306 -4.02 -23.63 -8.41
C PHE A 306 -3.21 -24.06 -9.64
N PHE A 307 -3.33 -25.34 -10.03
CA PHE A 307 -2.52 -25.95 -11.10
C PHE A 307 -1.00 -25.62 -10.98
N ARG A 308 -0.48 -25.56 -9.75
CA ARG A 308 0.90 -25.22 -9.37
C ARG A 308 1.39 -23.84 -9.77
N GLN A 309 1.09 -23.37 -10.99
CA GLN A 309 1.62 -22.11 -11.52
C GLN A 309 0.55 -21.08 -11.87
N HIS A 310 -0.72 -21.38 -11.70
CA HIS A 310 -1.82 -20.46 -11.95
C HIS A 310 -2.17 -19.69 -10.67
N ASN A 311 -2.62 -18.46 -10.81
CA ASN A 311 -2.94 -17.59 -9.70
C ASN A 311 -4.19 -16.77 -10.00
N LEU A 312 -5.19 -16.86 -9.16
CA LEU A 312 -6.34 -15.94 -9.16
C LEU A 312 -6.12 -14.91 -8.07
N ILE A 313 -6.24 -13.66 -8.42
CA ILE A 313 -6.12 -12.52 -7.50
C ILE A 313 -7.42 -11.74 -7.55
N VAL A 314 -8.01 -11.50 -6.39
CA VAL A 314 -9.22 -10.69 -6.23
C VAL A 314 -8.87 -9.52 -5.32
N ARG A 315 -9.11 -8.30 -5.77
CA ARG A 315 -8.96 -7.07 -4.99
C ARG A 315 -10.28 -6.36 -4.91
N LEU A 316 -10.74 -6.12 -3.70
CA LEU A 316 -11.94 -5.36 -3.42
C LEU A 316 -11.58 -4.11 -2.63
N GLY A 317 -12.26 -3.01 -2.86
CA GLY A 317 -12.02 -1.79 -2.11
C GLY A 317 -13.27 -0.95 -2.01
N GLY A 318 -13.39 -0.25 -0.89
CA GLY A 318 -14.44 0.72 -0.67
C GLY A 318 -13.87 1.96 0.01
N VAL A 319 -14.29 3.13 -0.44
CA VAL A 319 -13.93 4.42 0.16
C VAL A 319 -15.17 5.28 0.20
N THR A 320 -15.39 5.94 1.31
CA THR A 320 -16.46 6.94 1.46
C THR A 320 -15.99 8.07 2.35
N GLY A 321 -16.58 9.24 2.20
CA GLY A 321 -16.25 10.39 3.01
C GLY A 321 -17.32 11.47 2.94
N GLU A 322 -17.15 12.49 3.74
CA GLU A 322 -18.05 13.65 3.83
C GLU A 322 -17.26 14.94 3.75
N SER A 323 -17.81 15.91 3.04
CA SER A 323 -17.19 17.24 2.83
C SER A 323 -15.78 17.16 2.24
N LEU A 324 -15.53 16.17 1.37
CA LEU A 324 -14.22 15.98 0.75
C LEU A 324 -13.88 17.18 -0.15
N PRO A 325 -12.73 17.83 0.06
CA PRO A 325 -12.22 18.79 -0.91
C PRO A 325 -11.81 18.10 -2.21
N LEU A 326 -11.75 18.82 -3.31
CA LEU A 326 -11.44 18.29 -4.65
C LEU A 326 -10.20 17.36 -4.67
N TRP A 327 -9.15 17.72 -3.93
CA TRP A 327 -7.91 16.93 -3.87
C TRP A 327 -8.01 15.65 -3.03
N SER A 328 -9.06 15.49 -2.23
CA SER A 328 -9.32 14.29 -1.41
C SER A 328 -10.40 13.40 -1.99
N GLU A 329 -11.07 13.84 -3.07
CA GLU A 329 -12.08 13.02 -3.76
C GLU A 329 -11.48 11.77 -4.37
N ASN A 330 -12.33 10.76 -4.51
CA ASN A 330 -11.98 9.51 -5.14
C ASN A 330 -12.15 9.60 -6.65
N SER A 331 -11.39 8.79 -7.37
CA SER A 331 -11.48 8.72 -8.83
C SER A 331 -11.31 7.30 -9.34
N ALA A 332 -11.96 7.01 -10.46
CA ALA A 332 -11.78 5.77 -11.20
C ALA A 332 -11.40 6.08 -12.65
N GLY A 333 -10.57 5.21 -13.24
CA GLY A 333 -10.02 5.31 -14.59
C GLY A 333 -8.49 5.21 -14.61
N GLY A 334 -7.93 4.94 -15.78
CA GLY A 334 -6.50 4.70 -15.94
C GLY A 334 -6.09 3.32 -15.43
N THR A 335 -5.17 3.25 -14.48
CA THR A 335 -4.63 1.98 -13.96
C THR A 335 -5.56 1.29 -12.96
N ASN A 336 -6.47 2.00 -12.30
CA ASN A 336 -7.37 1.45 -11.29
C ASN A 336 -8.74 0.99 -11.86
N LEU A 337 -9.03 1.37 -13.11
CA LEU A 337 -10.14 0.89 -13.92
C LEU A 337 -9.67 0.93 -15.38
N ARG A 338 -9.02 -0.16 -15.81
CA ARG A 338 -8.39 -0.26 -17.15
C ARG A 338 -9.47 -0.18 -18.24
N GLY A 339 -9.17 0.44 -19.37
CA GLY A 339 -10.14 0.68 -20.44
C GLY A 339 -10.84 2.04 -20.37
N TYR A 340 -10.57 2.84 -19.35
CA TYR A 340 -11.09 4.20 -19.18
C TYR A 340 -9.97 5.24 -19.08
N LEU A 341 -10.28 6.52 -19.31
CA LEU A 341 -9.31 7.62 -19.18
C LEU A 341 -8.88 7.83 -17.73
N TYR A 342 -7.70 8.37 -17.55
CA TYR A 342 -7.19 8.73 -16.22
C TYR A 342 -8.17 9.66 -15.49
N ARG A 343 -8.61 9.25 -14.28
CA ARG A 343 -9.58 9.98 -13.44
C ARG A 343 -10.89 10.34 -14.16
N GLN A 344 -11.34 9.53 -15.10
CA GLN A 344 -12.56 9.80 -15.85
C GLN A 344 -13.80 9.97 -14.97
N PHE A 345 -13.88 9.24 -13.87
CA PHE A 345 -14.99 9.29 -12.92
C PHE A 345 -14.50 9.78 -11.57
N GLN A 346 -15.30 10.60 -10.90
CA GLN A 346 -14.99 11.18 -9.61
C GLN A 346 -16.21 11.08 -8.67
N GLY A 347 -15.96 11.01 -7.35
CA GLY A 347 -17.00 10.94 -6.35
C GLY A 347 -16.46 10.98 -4.91
N ASP A 348 -17.37 11.17 -3.96
CA ASP A 348 -17.06 11.05 -2.53
C ASP A 348 -17.10 9.60 -2.05
N THR A 349 -17.79 8.72 -2.78
CA THR A 349 -17.92 7.30 -2.50
C THR A 349 -17.51 6.48 -3.72
N HIS A 350 -16.67 5.48 -3.49
CA HIS A 350 -16.11 4.63 -4.54
C HIS A 350 -16.01 3.19 -4.05
N LEU A 351 -16.60 2.27 -4.77
CA LEU A 351 -16.41 0.83 -4.62
C LEU A 351 -15.66 0.31 -5.83
N ARG A 352 -14.74 -0.60 -5.64
CA ARG A 352 -13.97 -1.22 -6.72
C ARG A 352 -13.80 -2.70 -6.55
N SER A 353 -13.73 -3.41 -7.66
CA SER A 353 -13.35 -4.81 -7.77
C SER A 353 -12.36 -4.98 -8.90
N GLN A 354 -11.30 -5.73 -8.68
CA GLN A 354 -10.36 -6.16 -9.70
C GLN A 354 -10.15 -7.66 -9.55
N ILE A 355 -10.42 -8.41 -10.60
CA ILE A 355 -10.25 -9.86 -10.65
C ILE A 355 -9.25 -10.16 -11.75
N GLU A 356 -8.15 -10.82 -11.41
CA GLU A 356 -7.09 -11.17 -12.35
C GLU A 356 -6.79 -12.67 -12.27
N TYR A 357 -6.81 -13.34 -13.41
CA TYR A 357 -6.37 -14.70 -13.55
C TYR A 357 -5.04 -14.75 -14.31
N HIS A 358 -3.98 -15.14 -13.62
CA HIS A 358 -2.62 -15.22 -14.14
C HIS A 358 -2.25 -16.66 -14.46
N PHE A 359 -1.64 -16.88 -15.62
CA PHE A 359 -1.18 -18.19 -16.08
C PHE A 359 0.23 -18.10 -16.67
N PRO A 360 1.04 -19.16 -16.56
CA PRO A 360 2.38 -19.19 -17.14
C PRO A 360 2.27 -19.23 -18.66
N LEU A 361 3.14 -18.51 -19.36
CA LEU A 361 3.31 -18.62 -20.80
C LEU A 361 4.61 -19.34 -21.12
N PHE A 362 5.73 -18.75 -20.77
CA PHE A 362 7.05 -19.34 -20.96
C PHE A 362 8.07 -18.73 -20.00
N SER A 363 9.21 -19.43 -19.86
CA SER A 363 10.35 -18.99 -19.07
C SER A 363 11.61 -19.09 -19.91
N VAL A 364 12.41 -18.02 -19.96
CA VAL A 364 13.68 -17.98 -20.69
C VAL A 364 14.76 -17.46 -19.74
N SER A 365 15.77 -18.30 -19.47
CA SER A 365 16.86 -17.95 -18.54
C SER A 365 16.33 -17.45 -17.17
N SER A 366 16.55 -16.20 -16.86
CA SER A 366 16.11 -15.56 -15.61
C SER A 366 14.76 -14.83 -15.73
N LEU A 367 14.10 -14.86 -16.89
CA LEU A 367 12.85 -14.15 -17.17
C LEU A 367 11.67 -15.13 -17.21
N ASP A 368 10.65 -14.86 -16.42
CA ASP A 368 9.37 -15.55 -16.47
C ASP A 368 8.32 -14.63 -17.08
N VAL A 369 7.63 -15.11 -18.12
CA VAL A 369 6.53 -14.39 -18.77
C VAL A 369 5.21 -15.06 -18.43
N ARG A 370 4.28 -14.27 -17.95
CA ARG A 370 2.94 -14.70 -17.55
C ARG A 370 1.89 -13.93 -18.31
N GLY A 371 0.87 -14.63 -18.78
CA GLY A 371 -0.35 -14.02 -19.28
C GLY A 371 -1.32 -13.76 -18.14
N LEU A 372 -2.23 -12.82 -18.35
CA LEU A 372 -3.38 -12.64 -17.48
C LEU A 372 -4.61 -12.24 -18.28
N VAL A 373 -5.78 -12.57 -17.75
CA VAL A 373 -7.05 -11.96 -18.13
C VAL A 373 -7.63 -11.29 -16.90
N PHE A 374 -8.35 -10.20 -17.11
CA PHE A 374 -8.87 -9.41 -16.01
C PHE A 374 -10.29 -8.92 -16.24
N ASN A 375 -10.97 -8.65 -15.15
CA ASN A 375 -12.19 -7.86 -15.07
C ASN A 375 -12.02 -6.82 -13.97
N ASP A 376 -12.20 -5.55 -14.33
CA ASP A 376 -12.23 -4.45 -13.36
C ASP A 376 -13.65 -3.89 -13.31
N ALA A 377 -14.12 -3.55 -12.12
CA ALA A 377 -15.38 -2.87 -11.91
C ALA A 377 -15.22 -1.76 -10.88
N ALA A 378 -15.89 -0.64 -11.10
CA ALA A 378 -15.97 0.47 -10.17
C ALA A 378 -17.38 1.00 -10.11
N ALA A 379 -17.86 1.31 -8.90
CA ALA A 379 -19.04 2.11 -8.68
C ALA A 379 -18.60 3.39 -7.98
N ILE A 380 -18.85 4.55 -8.57
CA ILE A 380 -18.38 5.84 -8.05
C ILE A 380 -19.46 6.90 -8.22
N TRP A 381 -19.75 7.61 -7.14
CA TRP A 381 -20.80 8.63 -7.10
C TRP A 381 -20.56 9.63 -5.99
N PHE A 382 -21.30 10.75 -6.03
CA PHE A 382 -21.42 11.67 -4.91
C PHE A 382 -22.64 11.26 -4.07
N ARG A 383 -22.41 10.91 -2.79
CA ARG A 383 -23.46 10.54 -1.84
C ARG A 383 -24.25 11.75 -1.37
N GLN A 384 -23.56 12.85 -1.18
CA GLN A 384 -24.15 14.11 -0.75
C GLN A 384 -24.27 15.06 -1.94
N LEU A 385 -25.50 15.38 -2.28
CA LEU A 385 -25.78 16.39 -3.26
C LEU A 385 -25.90 17.76 -2.58
N PRO A 386 -25.59 18.86 -3.28
CA PRO A 386 -25.76 20.18 -2.74
C PRO A 386 -27.25 20.44 -2.45
N ALA A 387 -27.49 21.24 -1.41
CA ALA A 387 -28.83 21.74 -1.11
C ALA A 387 -29.30 22.65 -2.25
N ILE A 388 -30.60 22.62 -2.53
CA ILE A 388 -31.25 23.50 -3.50
C ILE A 388 -32.22 24.34 -2.69
N GLU A 389 -32.00 25.64 -2.66
CA GLU A 389 -32.91 26.59 -2.06
C GLU A 389 -33.42 27.55 -3.15
N ASN A 390 -34.75 27.74 -3.20
CA ASN A 390 -35.43 28.64 -4.16
C ASN A 390 -35.05 28.39 -5.63
N GLY A 391 -34.78 27.12 -6.01
CA GLY A 391 -34.41 26.78 -7.38
C GLY A 391 -32.99 27.14 -7.80
N ALA A 392 -32.21 27.69 -6.89
CA ALA A 392 -30.78 28.00 -7.08
C ALA A 392 -29.91 27.06 -6.23
N TYR A 393 -28.69 26.84 -6.71
CA TYR A 393 -27.72 26.09 -5.92
C TYR A 393 -27.28 26.90 -4.73
N VAL A 394 -27.30 26.27 -3.57
CA VAL A 394 -26.49 26.71 -2.44
C VAL A 394 -25.07 26.21 -2.72
N PRO A 395 -24.08 27.11 -2.88
CA PRO A 395 -22.70 26.69 -2.95
C PRO A 395 -22.41 25.83 -1.71
N ARG A 396 -21.77 24.68 -1.90
CA ARG A 396 -21.23 23.95 -0.72
C ARG A 396 -20.27 24.89 0.02
N GLU A 397 -20.08 24.67 1.31
CA GLU A 397 -19.08 25.40 2.11
C GLU A 397 -17.65 25.27 1.52
N ASP A 398 -17.40 24.19 0.77
CA ASP A 398 -16.19 24.00 -0.04
C ASP A 398 -16.20 24.85 -1.32
N GLY A 399 -17.26 25.63 -1.57
CA GLY A 399 -17.42 26.58 -2.66
C GLY A 399 -17.71 25.93 -4.04
N ARG A 400 -17.95 24.63 -4.16
CA ARG A 400 -18.31 24.00 -5.44
C ARG A 400 -19.66 24.48 -5.93
N GLN A 401 -19.68 24.98 -7.15
CA GLN A 401 -20.93 25.22 -7.86
C GLN A 401 -21.29 23.94 -8.63
N PHE A 402 -22.52 23.51 -8.48
CA PHE A 402 -23.06 22.34 -9.15
C PHE A 402 -23.96 22.76 -10.29
N LEU A 403 -24.17 21.83 -11.22
CA LEU A 403 -25.12 21.99 -12.31
C LEU A 403 -26.55 22.21 -11.82
N PRO A 404 -27.41 22.82 -12.66
CA PRO A 404 -28.84 22.85 -12.42
C PRO A 404 -29.41 21.49 -12.05
N PRO A 405 -30.47 21.41 -11.21
CA PRO A 405 -31.06 20.13 -10.77
C PRO A 405 -31.43 19.18 -11.90
N SER A 406 -31.78 19.73 -13.07
CA SER A 406 -32.10 18.97 -14.27
C SER A 406 -30.91 18.23 -14.89
N LEU A 407 -29.69 18.64 -14.56
CA LEU A 407 -28.45 18.07 -15.07
C LEU A 407 -27.63 17.35 -13.99
N LEU A 408 -28.10 17.40 -12.74
CA LEU A 408 -27.43 16.71 -11.63
C LEU A 408 -27.77 15.24 -11.61
N GLN A 409 -26.73 14.48 -11.34
CA GLN A 409 -26.83 13.09 -10.98
C GLN A 409 -27.25 12.95 -9.51
N GLN A 410 -28.51 12.61 -9.27
CA GLN A 410 -29.07 12.50 -7.93
C GLN A 410 -28.84 11.10 -7.37
N GLY A 411 -27.92 10.98 -6.39
CA GLY A 411 -27.65 9.73 -5.67
C GLY A 411 -27.08 8.62 -6.58
N PHE A 412 -26.98 7.42 -6.04
CA PHE A 412 -26.50 6.25 -6.76
C PHE A 412 -27.53 5.71 -7.76
N LYS A 413 -27.10 5.50 -9.01
CA LYS A 413 -27.88 4.83 -10.07
C LYS A 413 -26.97 3.83 -10.79
N ALA A 414 -27.23 2.55 -10.64
CA ALA A 414 -26.34 1.49 -11.12
C ALA A 414 -26.01 1.59 -12.63
N SER A 415 -26.99 1.93 -13.47
CA SER A 415 -26.79 2.06 -14.93
C SER A 415 -25.86 3.20 -15.34
N ARG A 416 -25.60 4.15 -14.45
CA ARG A 416 -24.79 5.34 -14.68
C ARG A 416 -23.44 5.27 -13.95
N ASP A 417 -23.46 4.81 -12.69
CA ASP A 417 -22.35 4.94 -11.76
C ASP A 417 -21.49 3.68 -11.68
N VAL A 418 -21.98 2.55 -12.23
CA VAL A 418 -21.22 1.30 -12.30
C VAL A 418 -20.56 1.17 -13.66
N HIS A 419 -19.23 1.14 -13.64
CA HIS A 419 -18.39 1.01 -14.80
C HIS A 419 -17.60 -0.27 -14.72
N THR A 420 -17.58 -1.04 -15.80
CA THR A 420 -16.87 -2.30 -15.87
C THR A 420 -15.97 -2.36 -17.09
N SER A 421 -14.89 -3.09 -16.99
CA SER A 421 -13.98 -3.34 -18.09
C SER A 421 -13.46 -4.77 -18.03
N ALA A 422 -13.04 -5.26 -19.18
CA ALA A 422 -12.39 -6.56 -19.31
C ALA A 422 -11.20 -6.44 -20.27
N GLY A 423 -10.25 -7.34 -20.10
CA GLY A 423 -9.07 -7.33 -20.95
C GLY A 423 -8.10 -8.45 -20.65
N ALA A 424 -6.94 -8.35 -21.30
CA ALA A 424 -5.84 -9.28 -21.14
C ALA A 424 -4.51 -8.53 -21.02
N GLY A 425 -3.50 -9.20 -20.50
CA GLY A 425 -2.21 -8.57 -20.33
C GLY A 425 -1.06 -9.56 -20.18
N LEU A 426 0.13 -8.99 -20.11
CA LEU A 426 1.40 -9.70 -19.89
C LEU A 426 2.12 -9.16 -18.69
N ARG A 427 2.81 -10.02 -17.97
CA ARG A 427 3.71 -9.67 -16.85
C ARG A 427 5.05 -10.34 -17.06
N PHE A 428 6.10 -9.55 -16.90
CA PHE A 428 7.48 -9.97 -17.05
C PHE A 428 8.16 -9.94 -15.69
N TYR A 429 8.61 -11.09 -15.20
CA TYR A 429 9.26 -11.23 -13.91
C TYR A 429 10.72 -11.64 -14.10
N LEU A 430 11.64 -11.00 -13.36
CA LEU A 430 12.95 -11.61 -13.13
C LEU A 430 12.84 -12.58 -11.95
N ARG A 431 13.44 -13.77 -12.09
CA ARG A 431 13.43 -14.80 -11.03
C ARG A 431 14.06 -14.33 -9.72
N SER A 432 14.96 -13.36 -9.78
CA SER A 432 15.58 -12.74 -8.61
C SER A 432 14.69 -11.68 -7.93
N VAL A 433 13.57 -11.28 -8.57
CA VAL A 433 12.70 -10.21 -8.09
C VAL A 433 11.26 -10.72 -8.04
N ALA A 434 10.65 -10.61 -6.88
CA ALA A 434 9.29 -11.13 -6.64
C ALA A 434 8.16 -10.26 -7.22
N VAL A 435 8.48 -9.09 -7.79
CA VAL A 435 7.51 -8.19 -8.43
C VAL A 435 7.74 -8.12 -9.93
N PRO A 436 6.69 -7.87 -10.74
CA PRO A 436 6.89 -7.75 -12.17
C PRO A 436 7.73 -6.53 -12.51
N LEU A 437 8.70 -6.69 -13.41
CA LEU A 437 9.46 -5.57 -13.95
C LEU A 437 8.61 -4.72 -14.88
N VAL A 438 7.83 -5.39 -15.74
CA VAL A 438 6.97 -4.76 -16.74
C VAL A 438 5.62 -5.43 -16.74
N GLY A 439 4.57 -4.64 -16.77
CA GLY A 439 3.18 -5.03 -17.00
C GLY A 439 2.64 -4.33 -18.24
N PHE A 440 1.97 -5.08 -19.10
CA PHE A 440 1.28 -4.56 -20.27
C PHE A 440 -0.14 -5.11 -20.30
N ASP A 441 -1.13 -4.23 -20.32
CA ASP A 441 -2.55 -4.59 -20.33
C ASP A 441 -3.27 -3.91 -21.49
N VAL A 442 -4.19 -4.64 -22.10
CA VAL A 442 -5.13 -4.13 -23.08
C VAL A 442 -6.52 -4.35 -22.53
N GLY A 443 -7.29 -3.30 -22.38
CA GLY A 443 -8.62 -3.34 -21.78
C GLY A 443 -9.64 -2.53 -22.57
N ASN A 444 -10.89 -2.99 -22.51
CA ASN A 444 -12.03 -2.29 -23.04
C ASN A 444 -13.03 -2.01 -21.91
N GLY A 445 -13.46 -0.76 -21.79
CA GLY A 445 -14.58 -0.40 -20.93
C GLY A 445 -15.88 -0.92 -21.55
N LEU A 446 -16.64 -1.73 -20.82
CA LEU A 446 -17.90 -2.24 -21.31
C LEU A 446 -18.88 -1.06 -21.49
N GLY A 447 -19.41 -0.94 -22.70
CA GLY A 447 -20.22 0.22 -23.10
C GLY A 447 -19.42 1.35 -23.78
N THR A 448 -18.09 1.24 -23.85
CA THR A 448 -17.26 2.12 -24.69
C THR A 448 -16.83 1.38 -25.97
N LYS A 449 -16.57 2.15 -27.05
CA LYS A 449 -16.03 1.58 -28.30
C LYS A 449 -14.50 1.53 -28.29
N ASP A 450 -13.85 2.06 -27.26
CA ASP A 450 -12.41 2.28 -27.23
C ASP A 450 -11.68 1.16 -26.54
N VAL A 451 -10.68 0.60 -27.20
CA VAL A 451 -9.68 -0.27 -26.60
C VAL A 451 -8.51 0.58 -26.11
N ARG A 452 -8.11 0.37 -24.89
CA ARG A 452 -7.05 1.18 -24.23
C ARG A 452 -5.92 0.31 -23.70
N VAL A 453 -4.72 0.86 -23.78
CA VAL A 453 -3.49 0.22 -23.36
C VAL A 453 -3.02 0.83 -22.04
N VAL A 454 -2.55 -0.01 -21.14
CA VAL A 454 -1.89 0.39 -19.89
C VAL A 454 -0.54 -0.32 -19.82
N LEU A 455 0.52 0.41 -19.53
CA LEU A 455 1.86 -0.12 -19.35
C LEU A 455 2.42 0.38 -18.03
N VAL A 456 3.01 -0.53 -17.26
CA VAL A 456 3.62 -0.23 -15.96
C VAL A 456 4.99 -0.92 -15.88
N LEU A 457 6.00 -0.19 -15.42
CA LEU A 457 7.34 -0.69 -15.16
C LEU A 457 7.71 -0.38 -13.71
N GLY A 458 8.23 -1.37 -13.00
CA GLY A 458 8.57 -1.23 -11.59
C GLY A 458 7.34 -1.20 -10.69
N ALA A 459 6.35 -2.03 -10.97
CA ALA A 459 5.09 -2.12 -10.24
C ALA A 459 5.19 -2.97 -8.96
#